data_f43f355a7dca3c84fc8effcfbfc4c109
#
_entry.id   f43f355a7dca3c84fc8effcfbfc4c109
#
_cell.length_a   1.000
_cell.length_b   1.000
_cell.length_c   1.000
_cell.angle_alpha   90.00
_cell.angle_beta   90.00
_cell.angle_gamma   90.00
#
_symmetry.space_group_name_H-M   'P 1'
#
loop_
_entity.id
_entity.type
_entity.pdbx_description
1 polymer ?
#
loop_
_entity_poly.entity_id
_entity_poly.type
_entity_poly.pdbx_seq_one_letter_code
_entity_poly.pdbx_strand_id
1 'polypeptide(L)'
;MPETTHSSQFVGFEVDGQHYAFQIEQIQEIVILEQVTQTPQVADYIEGVSNLRGSIIPIINLRKLFGLDPKPADADTRTIVVNVDQRTMGCTVDMVSQVIRIPTENIQPAPETVTAEGADYISGFAKLDEGLVIILDIDKLLNPERLAHNG
;
A
#
# COMPACT_ATOMS: atom_id res chain seq x y z
N MET A 1 32.25 -2.24 -8.42
CA MET A 1 31.56 -2.17 -8.16
C MET A 1 31.01 -1.76 -7.75
N PRO A 2 31.34 -1.72 -7.67
CA PRO A 2 30.44 -1.77 -7.09
C PRO A 2 29.52 -1.08 -7.05
N GLU A 3 28.81 -1.16 -7.30
CA GLU A 3 27.93 -0.43 -7.09
C GLU A 3 27.72 -0.02 -5.82
N THR A 4 28.08 0.97 -5.51
CA THR A 4 27.96 1.36 -4.17
C THR A 4 26.71 2.14 -3.92
N THR A 5 26.13 2.69 -4.94
CA THR A 5 24.87 3.38 -4.80
C THR A 5 23.75 2.43 -5.11
N HIS A 6 22.97 2.11 -4.10
CA HIS A 6 21.80 1.28 -4.28
C HIS A 6 20.59 2.19 -4.40
N SER A 7 19.75 1.90 -5.36
CA SER A 7 18.48 2.58 -5.46
C SER A 7 17.41 1.52 -5.61
N SER A 8 16.27 1.81 -5.05
CA SER A 8 15.10 0.95 -5.16
C SER A 8 14.05 1.63 -5.98
N GLN A 9 13.28 0.83 -6.69
CA GLN A 9 12.15 1.34 -7.45
C GLN A 9 10.88 1.16 -6.64
N PHE A 10 10.06 2.17 -6.66
CA PHE A 10 8.81 2.21 -5.91
C PHE A 10 7.68 2.63 -6.84
N VAL A 11 6.48 2.22 -6.49
CA VAL A 11 5.29 2.76 -7.14
C VAL A 11 4.68 3.75 -6.16
N GLY A 12 4.59 5.01 -6.60
CA GLY A 12 4.01 6.05 -5.79
C GLY A 12 2.51 6.10 -5.98
N PHE A 13 1.80 6.36 -4.90
CA PHE A 13 0.35 6.48 -4.94
C PHE A 13 -0.10 7.47 -3.86
N GLU A 14 -1.36 7.87 -3.95
CA GLU A 14 -1.93 8.82 -3.00
C GLU A 14 -3.14 8.23 -2.31
N VAL A 15 -3.24 8.52 -1.03
CA VAL A 15 -4.43 8.27 -0.25
C VAL A 15 -4.69 9.54 0.56
N ASP A 16 -5.85 10.15 0.34
CA ASP A 16 -6.26 11.36 1.05
C ASP A 16 -5.24 12.49 0.90
N GLY A 17 -4.69 12.63 -0.30
CA GLY A 17 -3.74 13.69 -0.60
C GLY A 17 -2.32 13.47 -0.11
N GLN A 18 -2.07 12.40 0.63
CA GLN A 18 -0.74 12.08 1.11
C GLN A 18 -0.07 11.11 0.16
N HIS A 19 1.21 11.32 -0.11
CA HIS A 19 1.99 10.47 -1.00
C HIS A 19 2.58 9.29 -0.23
N TYR A 20 2.39 8.10 -0.78
CA TYR A 20 2.92 6.85 -0.25
C TYR A 20 3.64 6.11 -1.36
N ALA A 21 4.41 5.11 -0.99
CA ALA A 21 5.08 4.27 -1.99
C ALA A 21 5.22 2.84 -1.49
N PHE A 22 5.06 1.89 -2.41
CA PHE A 22 5.36 0.47 -2.20
C PHE A 22 6.59 0.10 -3.01
N GLN A 23 7.38 -0.83 -2.50
CA GLN A 23 8.48 -1.39 -3.29
C GLN A 23 7.91 -2.15 -4.49
N ILE A 24 8.48 -1.90 -5.66
CA ILE A 24 7.93 -2.44 -6.90
C ILE A 24 8.02 -3.97 -6.96
N GLU A 25 8.98 -4.55 -6.26
CA GLU A 25 9.16 -6.01 -6.29
C GLU A 25 7.98 -6.78 -5.73
N GLN A 26 7.19 -6.17 -4.86
CA GLN A 26 6.05 -6.83 -4.25
C GLN A 26 4.75 -6.59 -5.01
N ILE A 27 4.79 -5.75 -6.02
CA ILE A 27 3.58 -5.42 -6.79
C ILE A 27 3.47 -6.37 -7.96
N GLN A 28 2.32 -7.03 -8.04
CA GLN A 28 2.04 -7.93 -9.15
C GLN A 28 1.48 -7.17 -10.34
N GLU A 29 0.52 -6.29 -10.09
CA GLU A 29 -0.08 -5.47 -11.15
C GLU A 29 -0.93 -4.38 -10.53
N ILE A 30 -1.33 -3.43 -11.35
CA ILE A 30 -2.21 -2.35 -10.94
C ILE A 30 -3.41 -2.39 -11.87
N VAL A 31 -4.60 -2.46 -11.30
CA VAL A 31 -5.81 -2.68 -12.08
C VAL A 31 -6.91 -1.71 -11.67
N ILE A 32 -7.89 -1.59 -12.54
CA ILE A 32 -9.16 -0.94 -12.22
C ILE A 32 -10.16 -2.07 -12.00
N LEU A 33 -10.64 -2.20 -10.77
CA LEU A 33 -11.62 -3.24 -10.47
C LEU A 33 -13.00 -2.69 -10.74
N GLU A 34 -13.77 -3.43 -11.54
CA GLU A 34 -15.12 -3.02 -11.85
C GLU A 34 -16.11 -3.54 -10.82
N GLN A 35 -15.74 -4.60 -10.12
CA GLN A 35 -16.67 -5.25 -9.23
C GLN A 35 -15.97 -5.84 -8.02
N VAL A 36 -16.46 -5.48 -6.85
CA VAL A 36 -15.98 -6.05 -5.60
C VAL A 36 -17.21 -6.63 -4.90
N THR A 37 -17.14 -7.91 -4.56
CA THR A 37 -18.23 -8.58 -3.86
C THR A 37 -18.01 -8.42 -2.37
N GLN A 38 -18.96 -7.78 -1.70
CA GLN A 38 -18.87 -7.58 -0.26
C GLN A 38 -19.06 -8.88 0.46
N THR A 39 -18.23 -9.09 1.49
CA THR A 39 -18.36 -10.27 2.34
C THR A 39 -18.87 -9.82 3.71
N PRO A 40 -19.82 -10.57 4.30
CA PRO A 40 -20.34 -10.20 5.62
C PRO A 40 -19.34 -10.52 6.73
N GLN A 41 -19.45 -9.79 7.83
CA GLN A 41 -18.73 -10.10 9.06
C GLN A 41 -17.21 -10.08 8.92
N VAL A 42 -16.69 -9.17 8.09
CA VAL A 42 -15.27 -8.94 7.98
C VAL A 42 -14.95 -7.57 8.55
N ALA A 43 -13.67 -7.32 8.75
CA ALA A 43 -13.21 -6.02 9.24
C ALA A 43 -13.61 -4.91 8.27
N ASP A 44 -13.81 -3.72 8.82
CA ASP A 44 -14.31 -2.59 8.05
C ASP A 44 -13.41 -2.21 6.88
N TYR A 45 -12.09 -2.38 7.02
CA TYR A 45 -11.15 -2.03 5.95
C TYR A 45 -11.16 -3.05 4.80
N ILE A 46 -11.78 -4.19 4.98
CA ILE A 46 -11.91 -5.17 3.90
C ILE A 46 -13.17 -4.83 3.11
N GLU A 47 -12.97 -4.40 1.86
CA GLU A 47 -14.13 -4.08 1.00
C GLU A 47 -14.87 -5.33 0.57
N GLY A 48 -14.15 -6.44 0.43
CA GLY A 48 -14.72 -7.68 -0.02
C GLY A 48 -13.70 -8.48 -0.78
N VAL A 49 -14.16 -9.20 -1.78
CA VAL A 49 -13.29 -10.00 -2.63
C VAL A 49 -13.57 -9.69 -4.08
N SER A 50 -12.60 -9.96 -4.92
CA SER A 50 -12.75 -9.77 -6.35
C SER A 50 -12.12 -10.94 -7.09
N ASN A 51 -12.69 -11.28 -8.22
CA ASN A 51 -12.13 -12.32 -9.08
C ASN A 51 -11.11 -11.67 -10.02
N LEU A 52 -9.85 -12.07 -9.87
CA LEU A 52 -8.79 -11.59 -10.73
C LEU A 52 -8.21 -12.79 -11.45
N ARG A 53 -8.52 -12.91 -12.74
CA ARG A 53 -8.01 -13.98 -13.59
C ARG A 53 -8.23 -15.37 -13.01
N GLY A 54 -9.42 -15.58 -12.46
CA GLY A 54 -9.78 -16.88 -11.91
C GLY A 54 -9.44 -17.08 -10.44
N SER A 55 -8.75 -16.13 -9.84
CA SER A 55 -8.42 -16.20 -8.41
C SER A 55 -9.28 -15.21 -7.64
N ILE A 56 -9.79 -15.66 -6.51
CA ILE A 56 -10.56 -14.79 -5.61
C ILE A 56 -9.58 -14.18 -4.61
N ILE A 57 -9.44 -12.86 -4.65
CA ILE A 57 -8.49 -12.18 -3.78
C ILE A 57 -9.24 -11.17 -2.89
N PRO A 58 -8.75 -10.98 -1.66
CA PRO A 58 -9.34 -9.97 -0.78
C PRO A 58 -8.91 -8.56 -1.24
N ILE A 59 -9.82 -7.63 -1.07
CA ILE A 59 -9.58 -6.22 -1.43
C ILE A 59 -9.60 -5.40 -0.16
N ILE A 60 -8.48 -4.74 0.11
CA ILE A 60 -8.29 -3.91 1.29
C ILE A 60 -8.44 -2.45 0.89
N ASN A 61 -9.27 -1.72 1.60
CA ASN A 61 -9.42 -0.28 1.38
C ASN A 61 -8.43 0.45 2.27
N LEU A 62 -7.41 1.06 1.68
CA LEU A 62 -6.37 1.71 2.47
C LEU A 62 -6.88 2.92 3.24
N ARG A 63 -7.87 3.64 2.71
CA ARG A 63 -8.46 4.74 3.47
C ARG A 63 -8.98 4.24 4.81
N LYS A 64 -9.73 3.16 4.79
CA LYS A 64 -10.29 2.61 6.01
C LYS A 64 -9.22 2.00 6.91
N LEU A 65 -8.23 1.35 6.32
CA LEU A 65 -7.14 0.78 7.10
C LEU A 65 -6.37 1.87 7.86
N PHE A 66 -6.25 3.05 7.26
CA PHE A 66 -5.57 4.19 7.90
C PHE A 66 -6.51 5.01 8.78
N GLY A 67 -7.76 4.59 8.95
CA GLY A 67 -8.71 5.31 9.79
C GLY A 67 -9.30 6.55 9.15
N LEU A 68 -9.27 6.62 7.84
CA LEU A 68 -9.79 7.77 7.11
C LEU A 68 -11.21 7.49 6.61
N ASP A 69 -11.94 8.56 6.29
CA ASP A 69 -13.28 8.43 5.77
C ASP A 69 -13.27 7.75 4.40
N PRO A 70 -14.25 6.90 4.11
CA PRO A 70 -14.33 6.28 2.79
C PRO A 70 -14.67 7.32 1.73
N LYS A 71 -14.30 7.00 0.50
CA LYS A 71 -14.54 7.87 -0.63
C LYS A 71 -15.03 6.99 -1.78
N PRO A 72 -16.07 7.41 -2.51
CA PRO A 72 -16.52 6.64 -3.66
C PRO A 72 -15.41 6.52 -4.71
N ALA A 73 -15.38 5.41 -5.42
CA ALA A 73 -14.43 5.22 -6.50
C ALA A 73 -14.68 6.26 -7.59
N ASP A 74 -13.61 6.74 -8.19
CA ASP A 74 -13.70 7.71 -9.29
C ASP A 74 -12.74 7.28 -10.40
N ALA A 75 -12.49 8.18 -11.34
CA ALA A 75 -11.66 7.87 -12.51
C ALA A 75 -10.22 7.58 -12.14
N ASP A 76 -9.75 8.05 -10.99
CA ASP A 76 -8.37 7.86 -10.56
C ASP A 76 -8.16 6.66 -9.66
N THR A 77 -9.23 6.11 -9.12
CA THR A 77 -9.14 5.00 -8.17
C THR A 77 -8.50 3.78 -8.83
N ARG A 78 -7.55 3.17 -8.11
CA ARG A 78 -6.85 1.99 -8.61
C ARG A 78 -6.72 0.97 -7.50
N THR A 79 -6.53 -0.28 -7.90
CA THR A 79 -6.22 -1.36 -6.97
C THR A 79 -4.83 -1.86 -7.29
N ILE A 80 -3.95 -1.79 -6.30
CA ILE A 80 -2.59 -2.30 -6.42
C ILE A 80 -2.61 -3.73 -5.91
N VAL A 81 -2.33 -4.68 -6.80
CA VAL A 81 -2.33 -6.09 -6.46
C VAL A 81 -0.93 -6.46 -5.99
N VAL A 82 -0.82 -6.96 -4.79
CA VAL A 82 0.45 -7.24 -4.15
C VAL A 82 0.51 -8.67 -3.66
N ASN A 83 1.74 -9.16 -3.44
CA ASN A 83 1.98 -10.46 -2.84
C ASN A 83 2.53 -10.26 -1.44
N VAL A 84 1.87 -10.88 -0.47
CA VAL A 84 2.26 -10.80 0.94
C VAL A 84 2.30 -12.22 1.46
N ASP A 85 3.50 -12.71 1.78
CA ASP A 85 3.65 -14.03 2.37
C ASP A 85 2.91 -15.09 1.54
N GLN A 86 3.17 -15.06 0.21
CA GLN A 86 2.59 -15.99 -0.76
C GLN A 86 1.08 -15.82 -0.94
N ARG A 87 0.52 -14.75 -0.43
CA ARG A 87 -0.89 -14.43 -0.62
C ARG A 87 -1.02 -13.23 -1.53
N THR A 88 -2.00 -13.27 -2.41
CA THR A 88 -2.29 -12.16 -3.30
C THR A 88 -3.44 -11.35 -2.73
N MET A 89 -3.24 -10.05 -2.64
CA MET A 89 -4.23 -9.13 -2.11
C MET A 89 -4.30 -7.89 -2.99
N GLY A 90 -5.42 -7.21 -2.97
CA GLY A 90 -5.55 -5.93 -3.65
C GLY A 90 -5.70 -4.82 -2.64
N CYS A 91 -5.03 -3.70 -2.89
CA CYS A 91 -5.13 -2.51 -2.06
C CYS A 91 -5.72 -1.38 -2.87
N THR A 92 -6.88 -0.87 -2.45
CA THR A 92 -7.52 0.24 -3.14
C THR A 92 -6.91 1.55 -2.68
N VAL A 93 -6.45 2.36 -3.63
CA VAL A 93 -5.85 3.66 -3.38
C VAL A 93 -6.57 4.72 -4.19
N ASP A 94 -6.41 5.98 -3.79
CA ASP A 94 -7.10 7.09 -4.47
C ASP A 94 -6.57 7.32 -5.87
N MET A 95 -5.25 7.22 -6.04
CA MET A 95 -4.67 7.32 -7.37
C MET A 95 -3.24 6.79 -7.33
N VAL A 96 -2.76 6.33 -8.48
CA VAL A 96 -1.36 5.91 -8.63
C VAL A 96 -0.64 7.00 -9.41
N SER A 97 0.50 7.43 -8.90
CA SER A 97 1.21 8.52 -9.54
C SER A 97 2.23 8.02 -10.56
N GLN A 98 3.30 7.38 -10.12
CA GLN A 98 4.36 6.99 -11.06
C GLN A 98 5.33 6.03 -10.40
N VAL A 99 6.14 5.40 -11.24
CA VAL A 99 7.28 4.62 -10.74
C VAL A 99 8.38 5.61 -10.38
N ILE A 100 8.92 5.47 -9.17
CA ILE A 100 9.93 6.37 -8.64
C ILE A 100 11.17 5.56 -8.29
N ARG A 101 12.33 6.08 -8.66
CA ARG A 101 13.59 5.50 -8.24
C ARG A 101 14.17 6.37 -7.14
N ILE A 102 14.37 5.79 -5.97
CA ILE A 102 14.87 6.54 -4.82
C ILE A 102 16.19 5.92 -4.37
N PRO A 103 17.27 6.70 -4.38
CA PRO A 103 18.53 6.20 -3.83
C PRO A 103 18.35 5.85 -2.35
N THR A 104 18.97 4.77 -1.93
CA THR A 104 18.82 4.29 -0.56
C THR A 104 19.22 5.34 0.46
N GLU A 105 20.26 6.12 0.16
CA GLU A 105 20.72 7.14 1.09
C GLU A 105 19.73 8.29 1.24
N ASN A 106 18.76 8.41 0.33
CA ASN A 106 17.72 9.45 0.44
C ASN A 106 16.51 8.99 1.23
N ILE A 107 16.53 7.77 1.72
CA ILE A 107 15.44 7.24 2.51
C ILE A 107 15.84 7.33 3.98
N GLN A 108 15.07 8.10 4.74
CA GLN A 108 15.31 8.24 6.17
C GLN A 108 14.43 7.25 6.92
N PRO A 109 14.99 6.53 7.88
CA PRO A 109 14.17 5.57 8.64
C PRO A 109 13.12 6.30 9.46
N ALA A 110 12.03 5.60 9.75
CA ALA A 110 10.97 6.17 10.56
C ALA A 110 11.47 6.38 11.99
N PRO A 111 11.14 7.53 12.60
CA PRO A 111 11.52 7.75 13.99
C PRO A 111 10.90 6.71 14.91
N GLU A 112 11.61 6.37 15.96
CA GLU A 112 11.14 5.36 16.89
C GLU A 112 9.82 5.76 17.53
N THR A 113 9.60 7.04 17.72
CA THR A 113 8.34 7.52 18.28
C THR A 113 7.15 7.18 17.39
N VAL A 114 7.38 7.12 16.09
CA VAL A 114 6.33 6.77 15.14
C VAL A 114 6.07 5.25 15.15
N THR A 115 7.15 4.46 15.08
CA THR A 115 7.00 3.00 15.02
C THR A 115 6.50 2.43 16.35
N ALA A 116 6.87 3.05 17.46
CA ALA A 116 6.43 2.59 18.77
C ALA A 116 4.93 2.79 19.00
N GLU A 117 4.32 3.72 18.25
CA GLU A 117 2.88 3.97 18.35
C GLU A 117 2.06 3.06 17.45
N GLY A 118 2.67 2.01 16.90
CA GLY A 118 1.95 1.05 16.10
C GLY A 118 2.08 1.26 14.60
N ALA A 119 2.83 2.24 14.17
CA ALA A 119 3.05 2.51 12.75
C ALA A 119 4.33 1.86 12.25
N ASP A 120 4.58 0.63 12.70
CA ASP A 120 5.78 -0.10 12.30
C ASP A 120 5.77 -0.49 10.83
N TYR A 121 4.63 -0.33 10.16
CA TYR A 121 4.55 -0.56 8.72
C TYR A 121 5.18 0.57 7.91
N ILE A 122 5.54 1.68 8.54
CA ILE A 122 6.26 2.75 7.87
C ILE A 122 7.74 2.40 7.89
N SER A 123 8.31 2.10 6.73
CA SER A 123 9.71 1.73 6.67
C SER A 123 10.63 2.94 6.57
N GLY A 124 10.11 4.06 6.08
CA GLY A 124 10.93 5.26 5.99
C GLY A 124 10.21 6.38 5.28
N PHE A 125 10.95 7.47 5.09
CA PHE A 125 10.45 8.66 4.44
C PHE A 125 11.46 9.10 3.37
N ALA A 126 10.94 9.60 2.26
CA ALA A 126 11.77 10.18 1.22
C ALA A 126 11.23 11.55 0.86
N LYS A 127 12.13 12.49 0.66
CA LYS A 127 11.74 13.84 0.28
C LYS A 127 11.89 13.98 -1.22
N LEU A 128 10.80 14.27 -1.89
CA LEU A 128 10.78 14.48 -3.33
C LEU A 128 10.29 15.90 -3.62
N ASP A 129 10.34 16.28 -4.90
CA ASP A 129 9.90 17.62 -5.28
C ASP A 129 8.45 17.87 -4.91
N GLU A 130 7.63 16.85 -4.99
CA GLU A 130 6.19 16.98 -4.68
C GLU A 130 5.92 17.00 -3.18
N GLY A 131 6.92 16.69 -2.35
CA GLY A 131 6.75 16.67 -0.92
C GLY A 131 7.28 15.38 -0.33
N LEU A 132 6.83 15.09 0.88
CA LEU A 132 7.30 13.93 1.62
C LEU A 132 6.53 12.69 1.21
N VAL A 133 7.25 11.63 0.89
CA VAL A 133 6.67 10.34 0.53
C VAL A 133 6.90 9.37 1.68
N ILE A 134 5.82 8.71 2.10
CA ILE A 134 5.88 7.71 3.17
C ILE A 134 6.06 6.35 2.53
N ILE A 135 7.18 5.69 2.82
CA ILE A 135 7.47 4.38 2.26
C ILE A 135 6.91 3.33 3.20
N LEU A 136 6.07 2.47 2.66
CA LEU A 136 5.35 1.47 3.43
C LEU A 136 5.97 0.10 3.23
N ASP A 137 6.02 -0.66 4.32
CA ASP A 137 6.42 -2.07 4.29
C ASP A 137 5.15 -2.90 4.12
N ILE A 138 4.98 -3.45 2.93
CA ILE A 138 3.76 -4.19 2.61
C ILE A 138 3.59 -5.38 3.53
N ASP A 139 4.67 -6.09 3.83
CA ASP A 139 4.58 -7.27 4.66
C ASP A 139 4.07 -6.95 6.07
N LYS A 140 4.50 -5.81 6.60
CA LYS A 140 4.03 -5.40 7.93
C LYS A 140 2.64 -4.80 7.87
N LEU A 141 2.37 -4.00 6.85
CA LEU A 141 1.07 -3.34 6.72
C LEU A 141 -0.05 -4.35 6.57
N LEU A 142 0.15 -5.37 5.75
CA LEU A 142 -0.87 -6.34 5.40
C LEU A 142 -0.64 -7.70 6.07
N ASN A 143 0.11 -7.71 7.16
CA ASN A 143 0.37 -8.92 7.91
C ASN A 143 -0.96 -9.49 8.43
N PRO A 144 -1.20 -10.80 8.26
CA PRO A 144 -2.48 -11.38 8.71
C PRO A 144 -2.77 -11.15 10.19
N GLU A 145 -1.76 -11.13 11.03
CA GLU A 145 -1.98 -10.88 12.45
C GLU A 145 -2.47 -9.45 12.68
N ARG A 146 -1.86 -8.48 11.99
CA ARG A 146 -2.28 -7.09 12.09
C ARG A 146 -3.72 -6.93 11.60
N LEU A 147 -4.02 -7.53 10.46
CA LEU A 147 -5.36 -7.43 9.88
C LEU A 147 -6.39 -8.07 10.79
N ALA A 148 -6.05 -9.19 11.42
CA ALA A 148 -6.97 -9.84 12.33
C ALA A 148 -7.23 -8.99 13.58
N HIS A 149 -6.20 -8.32 14.09
CA HIS A 149 -6.35 -7.50 15.30
C HIS A 149 -7.07 -6.21 15.04
N ASN A 150 -6.98 -5.69 13.82
CA ASN A 150 -7.66 -4.45 13.47
C ASN A 150 -9.10 -4.68 13.03
N GLY A 151 -9.52 -5.93 13.01
CA GLY A 151 -10.86 -6.33 12.58
C GLY A 151 -11.91 -6.33 13.64
#